data_b070364cafc7895cf4248baef820aa54
#
_entry.id   b070364cafc7895cf4248baef820aa54
#
_cell.length_a   1.000
_cell.length_b   1.000
_cell.length_c   1.000
_cell.angle_alpha   90.00
_cell.angle_beta   90.00
_cell.angle_gamma   90.00
#
_symmetry.space_group_name_H-M   'P 1'
#
loop_
_entity.id
_entity.type
_entity.pdbx_description
1 polymer ?
#
loop_
_entity_poly.entity_id
_entity_poly.type
_entity_poly.pdbx_seq_one_letter_code
_entity_poly.pdbx_strand_id
1 'polypeptide(L)'
;MNKKIKILKAKFKKYNIDGYVVPKNDDYFTEYSKINRLKIVSNFSGSAGLAIILKNKNYLFTDGRYTIQSEMESGKYFKIVSYEKILNCNLFKNLKLGLDPKLFTHQQINNYFLKNNKIKFLSNNLIDEIKTQKTLSNIPFFSLKDEIIGENNKSKINKIINYLKKNKADNLFVSAPENVAWILNI
;
A
#
# COMPACT_ATOMS: atom_id res chain seq x y z
N MET A 1 20.78 -5.26 -12.24
CA MET A 1 19.91 -4.47 -11.32
C MET A 1 18.69 -4.01 -12.12
N ASN A 2 17.48 -4.14 -11.58
CA ASN A 2 16.25 -3.68 -12.25
C ASN A 2 16.38 -2.18 -12.58
N LYS A 3 16.08 -1.78 -13.83
CA LYS A 3 16.19 -0.39 -14.31
C LYS A 3 15.45 0.61 -13.41
N LYS A 4 14.26 0.24 -12.94
CA LYS A 4 13.43 1.09 -12.05
C LYS A 4 14.09 1.30 -10.68
N ILE A 5 14.67 0.24 -10.08
CA ILE A 5 15.42 0.36 -8.82
C ILE A 5 16.63 1.29 -8.99
N LYS A 6 17.34 1.21 -10.13
CA LYS A 6 18.48 2.09 -10.41
C LYS A 6 18.06 3.57 -10.47
N ILE A 7 16.97 3.84 -11.19
CA ILE A 7 16.42 5.21 -11.30
C ILE A 7 15.96 5.72 -9.93
N LEU A 8 15.28 4.87 -9.13
CA LEU A 8 14.86 5.25 -7.79
C LEU A 8 16.04 5.60 -6.89
N LYS A 9 17.08 4.74 -6.85
CA LYS A 9 18.27 4.97 -6.03
C LYS A 9 19.04 6.24 -6.43
N ALA A 10 19.05 6.60 -7.70
CA ALA A 10 19.67 7.85 -8.17
C ALA A 10 19.01 9.11 -7.55
N LYS A 11 17.75 9.03 -7.16
CA LYS A 11 17.03 10.13 -6.50
C LYS A 11 17.41 10.30 -5.02
N PHE A 12 17.99 9.30 -4.36
CA PHE A 12 18.25 9.33 -2.91
C PHE A 12 19.14 10.51 -2.50
N LYS A 13 20.15 10.86 -3.30
CA LYS A 13 21.01 12.02 -3.04
C LYS A 13 20.21 13.33 -3.05
N LYS A 14 19.38 13.53 -4.10
CA LYS A 14 18.51 14.73 -4.23
C LYS A 14 17.58 14.90 -3.03
N TYR A 15 16.99 13.80 -2.54
CA TYR A 15 16.05 13.84 -1.42
C TYR A 15 16.74 13.69 -0.05
N ASN A 16 18.07 13.56 0.00
CA ASN A 16 18.83 13.34 1.24
C ASN A 16 18.23 12.23 2.08
N ILE A 17 18.14 11.01 1.51
CA ILE A 17 17.65 9.77 2.14
C ILE A 17 18.62 8.63 1.86
N ASP A 18 18.60 7.60 2.75
CA ASP A 18 19.41 6.39 2.61
C ASP A 18 18.60 5.23 2.02
N GLY A 19 17.29 5.34 2.04
CA GLY A 19 16.36 4.37 1.47
C GLY A 19 14.97 4.93 1.29
N TYR A 20 14.13 4.16 0.57
CA TYR A 20 12.74 4.51 0.31
C TYR A 20 11.82 3.33 0.60
N VAL A 21 10.67 3.60 1.23
CA VAL A 21 9.71 2.60 1.66
C VAL A 21 8.49 2.63 0.74
N VAL A 22 8.08 1.45 0.26
CA VAL A 22 6.98 1.28 -0.70
C VAL A 22 6.02 0.21 -0.21
N PRO A 23 4.86 0.56 0.33
CA PRO A 23 3.83 -0.42 0.72
C PRO A 23 3.01 -0.88 -0.49
N LYS A 24 2.21 -1.92 -0.29
CA LYS A 24 1.26 -2.43 -1.29
C LYS A 24 0.01 -1.56 -1.41
N ASN A 25 -0.47 -1.04 -0.28
CA ASN A 25 -1.70 -0.27 -0.22
C ASN A 25 -1.61 1.09 -0.96
N ASP A 26 -2.77 1.64 -1.25
CA ASP A 26 -2.96 3.00 -1.75
C ASP A 26 -3.30 4.00 -0.64
N ASP A 27 -3.72 5.20 -1.03
CA ASP A 27 -4.07 6.31 -0.14
C ASP A 27 -5.35 6.01 0.71
N TYR A 28 -6.11 4.98 0.36
CA TYR A 28 -7.29 4.50 1.10
C TYR A 28 -7.03 3.22 1.88
N PHE A 29 -5.78 2.77 1.94
CA PHE A 29 -5.34 1.53 2.59
C PHE A 29 -5.93 0.26 1.98
N THR A 30 -6.35 0.32 0.71
CA THR A 30 -6.83 -0.84 -0.03
C THR A 30 -5.71 -1.50 -0.84
N GLU A 31 -5.84 -2.80 -1.07
CA GLU A 31 -4.96 -3.57 -1.96
C GLU A 31 -5.33 -3.43 -3.44
N TYR A 32 -6.50 -2.87 -3.75
CA TYR A 32 -7.07 -2.75 -5.10
C TYR A 32 -6.64 -1.47 -5.84
N SER A 33 -5.53 -0.90 -5.43
CA SER A 33 -4.99 0.33 -6.03
C SER A 33 -4.86 0.24 -7.56
N LYS A 34 -5.29 1.28 -8.26
CA LYS A 34 -5.01 1.48 -9.70
C LYS A 34 -3.52 1.44 -10.02
N ILE A 35 -2.68 1.89 -9.08
CA ILE A 35 -1.22 1.95 -9.23
C ILE A 35 -0.60 1.00 -8.22
N ASN A 36 -0.26 -0.20 -8.65
CA ASN A 36 0.49 -1.12 -7.80
C ASN A 36 1.96 -0.70 -7.73
N ARG A 37 2.26 0.26 -6.82
CA ARG A 37 3.61 0.83 -6.63
C ARG A 37 4.62 -0.25 -6.23
N LEU A 38 4.20 -1.20 -5.39
CA LEU A 38 5.06 -2.31 -4.98
C LEU A 38 5.46 -3.18 -6.18
N LYS A 39 4.53 -3.57 -7.04
CA LYS A 39 4.81 -4.34 -8.26
C LYS A 39 5.71 -3.57 -9.23
N ILE A 40 5.55 -2.26 -9.35
CA ILE A 40 6.37 -1.43 -10.23
C ILE A 40 7.86 -1.55 -9.87
N VAL A 41 8.21 -1.58 -8.59
CA VAL A 41 9.61 -1.57 -8.15
C VAL A 41 10.16 -2.97 -7.88
N SER A 42 9.33 -3.92 -7.42
CA SER A 42 9.77 -5.26 -7.02
C SER A 42 9.43 -6.37 -7.99
N ASN A 43 8.51 -6.17 -8.91
CA ASN A 43 7.76 -7.14 -9.72
C ASN A 43 6.76 -7.99 -8.90
N PHE A 44 6.77 -7.94 -7.58
CA PHE A 44 5.88 -8.70 -6.74
C PHE A 44 4.41 -8.33 -6.98
N SER A 45 3.59 -9.31 -7.31
CA SER A 45 2.18 -9.13 -7.67
C SER A 45 1.18 -9.51 -6.56
N GLY A 46 1.66 -10.07 -5.44
CA GLY A 46 0.81 -10.43 -4.30
C GLY A 46 0.07 -9.24 -3.68
N SER A 47 -0.97 -9.54 -2.90
CA SER A 47 -1.87 -8.53 -2.32
C SER A 47 -1.35 -7.91 -1.02
N ALA A 48 -0.38 -8.52 -0.35
CA ALA A 48 0.19 -8.00 0.90
C ALA A 48 1.71 -7.95 0.85
N GLY A 49 2.28 -6.78 1.12
CA GLY A 49 3.74 -6.62 1.16
C GLY A 49 4.22 -5.19 1.32
N LEU A 50 5.49 -5.06 1.63
CA LEU A 50 6.19 -3.79 1.78
C LEU A 50 7.63 -3.94 1.32
N ALA A 51 8.09 -3.07 0.43
CA ALA A 51 9.49 -3.02 0.02
C ALA A 51 10.25 -1.90 0.73
N ILE A 52 11.48 -2.20 1.15
CA ILE A 52 12.45 -1.21 1.62
C ILE A 52 13.65 -1.27 0.68
N ILE A 53 13.84 -0.21 -0.10
CA ILE A 53 14.92 -0.08 -1.07
C ILE A 53 16.01 0.79 -0.45
N LEU A 54 17.18 0.19 -0.16
CA LEU A 54 18.35 0.89 0.39
C LEU A 54 19.41 1.09 -0.71
N LYS A 55 20.42 1.90 -0.45
CA LYS A 55 21.55 2.13 -1.38
C LYS A 55 22.15 0.81 -1.89
N ASN A 56 22.43 -0.14 -0.99
CA ASN A 56 23.15 -1.38 -1.33
C ASN A 56 22.30 -2.65 -1.28
N LYS A 57 21.16 -2.64 -0.59
CA LYS A 57 20.30 -3.81 -0.37
C LYS A 57 18.85 -3.45 -0.58
N ASN A 58 18.02 -4.43 -0.92
CA ASN A 58 16.58 -4.26 -1.00
C ASN A 58 15.92 -5.40 -0.25
N TYR A 59 14.86 -5.10 0.48
CA TYR A 59 14.08 -6.05 1.25
C TYR A 59 12.62 -6.01 0.79
N LEU A 60 12.01 -7.17 0.65
CA LEU A 60 10.58 -7.32 0.45
C LEU A 60 10.00 -8.10 1.63
N PHE A 61 9.20 -7.42 2.41
CA PHE A 61 8.46 -8.01 3.51
C PHE A 61 7.10 -8.48 3.00
N THR A 62 6.78 -9.75 3.23
CA THR A 62 5.51 -10.36 2.83
C THR A 62 5.07 -11.41 3.84
N ASP A 63 3.79 -11.76 3.85
CA ASP A 63 3.26 -12.80 4.73
C ASP A 63 3.47 -14.22 4.15
N GLY A 64 3.20 -15.22 4.97
CA GLY A 64 3.46 -16.63 4.64
C GLY A 64 2.74 -17.15 3.39
N ARG A 65 1.64 -16.52 2.97
CA ARG A 65 0.89 -16.91 1.76
C ARG A 65 1.70 -16.68 0.48
N TYR A 66 2.65 -15.75 0.52
CA TYR A 66 3.39 -15.29 -0.66
C TYR A 66 4.87 -15.66 -0.66
N THR A 67 5.33 -16.54 0.22
CA THR A 67 6.77 -16.87 0.35
C THR A 67 7.35 -17.36 -0.98
N ILE A 68 6.73 -18.35 -1.60
CA ILE A 68 7.20 -18.93 -2.88
C ILE A 68 7.06 -17.91 -4.00
N GLN A 69 5.90 -17.27 -4.13
CA GLN A 69 5.64 -16.29 -5.18
C GLN A 69 6.61 -15.11 -5.12
N SER A 70 6.86 -14.57 -3.92
CA SER A 70 7.76 -13.43 -3.75
C SER A 70 9.21 -13.77 -4.11
N GLU A 71 9.67 -14.98 -3.79
CA GLU A 71 10.99 -15.45 -4.17
C GLU A 71 11.11 -15.58 -5.70
N MET A 72 10.12 -16.17 -6.37
CA MET A 72 10.09 -16.31 -7.83
C MET A 72 10.06 -14.97 -8.55
N GLU A 73 9.21 -14.03 -8.11
CA GLU A 73 9.00 -12.75 -8.79
C GLU A 73 10.07 -11.70 -8.45
N SER A 74 10.61 -11.74 -7.23
CA SER A 74 11.43 -10.65 -6.66
C SER A 74 12.80 -11.09 -6.12
N GLY A 75 13.01 -12.38 -5.82
CA GLY A 75 14.20 -12.90 -5.12
C GLY A 75 15.53 -12.54 -5.77
N LYS A 76 15.55 -12.34 -7.10
CA LYS A 76 16.74 -11.87 -7.82
C LYS A 76 17.24 -10.50 -7.36
N TYR A 77 16.36 -9.61 -6.86
CA TYR A 77 16.69 -8.22 -6.53
C TYR A 77 16.37 -7.84 -5.10
N PHE A 78 15.59 -8.67 -4.39
CA PHE A 78 15.13 -8.43 -3.04
C PHE A 78 15.45 -9.63 -2.15
N LYS A 79 15.86 -9.36 -0.92
CA LYS A 79 15.85 -10.36 0.13
C LYS A 79 14.41 -10.45 0.65
N ILE A 80 13.80 -11.63 0.53
CA ILE A 80 12.45 -11.88 1.04
C ILE A 80 12.52 -12.07 2.55
N VAL A 81 11.62 -11.43 3.29
CA VAL A 81 11.56 -11.44 4.75
C VAL A 81 10.11 -11.56 5.18
N SER A 82 9.84 -12.36 6.22
CA SER A 82 8.50 -12.44 6.82
C SER A 82 8.07 -11.06 7.34
N TYR A 83 6.81 -10.70 7.08
CA TYR A 83 6.25 -9.38 7.46
C TYR A 83 6.32 -9.12 8.97
N GLU A 84 6.15 -10.15 9.79
CA GLU A 84 6.22 -10.07 11.25
C GLU A 84 7.58 -9.55 11.76
N LYS A 85 8.65 -9.83 11.02
CA LYS A 85 10.00 -9.40 11.38
C LYS A 85 10.22 -7.89 11.23
N ILE A 86 9.27 -7.14 10.64
CA ILE A 86 9.44 -5.68 10.48
C ILE A 86 9.43 -4.96 11.84
N LEU A 87 8.64 -5.44 12.79
CA LEU A 87 8.51 -4.84 14.14
C LEU A 87 9.83 -4.85 14.95
N ASN A 88 10.67 -5.85 14.73
CA ASN A 88 11.94 -6.03 15.44
C ASN A 88 13.10 -6.16 14.45
N CYS A 89 13.07 -5.41 13.36
CA CYS A 89 14.00 -5.60 12.26
C CYS A 89 15.36 -4.94 12.54
N ASN A 90 16.41 -5.78 12.58
CA ASN A 90 17.79 -5.32 12.65
C ASN A 90 18.45 -5.15 11.26
N LEU A 91 17.68 -5.37 10.18
CA LEU A 91 18.20 -5.31 8.81
C LEU A 91 18.46 -3.89 8.30
N PHE A 92 17.82 -2.90 8.95
CA PHE A 92 17.98 -1.47 8.63
C PHE A 92 17.86 -0.65 9.91
N LYS A 93 18.95 0.00 10.30
CA LYS A 93 19.04 0.85 11.50
C LYS A 93 19.86 2.09 11.20
N ASN A 94 19.60 3.16 11.95
CA ASN A 94 20.34 4.42 11.87
C ASN A 94 20.33 5.03 10.44
N LEU A 95 19.24 4.81 9.69
CA LEU A 95 19.07 5.28 8.34
C LEU A 95 18.04 6.41 8.29
N LYS A 96 18.15 7.25 7.28
CA LYS A 96 17.13 8.23 6.93
C LYS A 96 16.26 7.65 5.82
N LEU A 97 15.07 7.16 6.18
CA LEU A 97 14.14 6.55 5.24
C LEU A 97 13.14 7.57 4.72
N GLY A 98 13.01 7.64 3.41
CA GLY A 98 11.96 8.41 2.75
C GLY A 98 10.69 7.57 2.61
N LEU A 99 9.53 8.17 2.80
CA LEU A 99 8.24 7.55 2.53
C LEU A 99 7.19 8.60 2.15
N ASP A 100 6.13 8.14 1.48
CA ASP A 100 4.94 8.93 1.22
C ASP A 100 3.99 8.80 2.42
N PRO A 101 3.73 9.89 3.17
CA PRO A 101 2.93 9.81 4.40
C PRO A 101 1.47 9.40 4.16
N LYS A 102 0.94 9.57 2.96
CA LYS A 102 -0.44 9.17 2.63
C LYS A 102 -0.67 7.66 2.66
N LEU A 103 0.41 6.88 2.58
CA LEU A 103 0.36 5.43 2.48
C LEU A 103 0.58 4.72 3.83
N PHE A 104 0.70 5.45 4.92
CA PHE A 104 0.99 4.90 6.25
C PHE A 104 0.17 5.56 7.33
N THR A 105 -0.32 4.76 8.28
CA THR A 105 -0.84 5.32 9.53
C THR A 105 0.31 5.78 10.42
N HIS A 106 0.03 6.74 11.32
CA HIS A 106 1.00 7.20 12.32
C HIS A 106 1.55 6.03 13.16
N GLN A 107 0.67 5.10 13.54
CA GLN A 107 1.04 3.91 14.30
C GLN A 107 2.01 2.99 13.52
N GLN A 108 1.79 2.78 12.22
CA GLN A 108 2.72 2.02 11.39
C GLN A 108 4.09 2.67 11.31
N ILE A 109 4.14 4.00 11.12
CA ILE A 109 5.42 4.73 11.07
C ILE A 109 6.18 4.58 12.38
N ASN A 110 5.51 4.76 13.51
CA ASN A 110 6.12 4.62 14.84
C ASN A 110 6.63 3.19 15.08
N ASN A 111 5.81 2.19 14.82
CA ASN A 111 6.12 0.81 15.15
C ASN A 111 7.19 0.19 14.23
N TYR A 112 7.16 0.54 12.93
CA TYR A 112 8.03 -0.11 11.95
C TYR A 112 9.37 0.62 11.76
N PHE A 113 9.39 1.95 11.90
CA PHE A 113 10.54 2.71 11.41
C PHE A 113 11.17 3.63 12.45
N LEU A 114 10.37 4.45 13.18
CA LEU A 114 10.91 5.50 14.04
C LEU A 114 11.73 5.00 15.20
N LYS A 115 11.52 3.77 15.64
CA LYS A 115 12.28 3.18 16.76
C LYS A 115 13.79 3.15 16.52
N ASN A 116 14.21 2.96 15.26
CA ASN A 116 15.61 2.76 14.91
C ASN A 116 16.09 3.63 13.75
N ASN A 117 15.26 4.49 13.18
CA ASN A 117 15.58 5.27 11.98
C ASN A 117 15.01 6.69 12.06
N LYS A 118 15.53 7.59 11.21
CA LYS A 118 14.93 8.90 10.95
C LYS A 118 14.00 8.80 9.75
N ILE A 119 12.84 9.45 9.81
CA ILE A 119 11.88 9.44 8.71
C ILE A 119 11.86 10.80 8.02
N LYS A 120 11.86 10.78 6.70
CA LYS A 120 11.63 11.94 5.85
C LYS A 120 10.34 11.73 5.06
N PHE A 121 9.35 12.54 5.35
CA PHE A 121 8.11 12.61 4.58
C PHE A 121 8.37 13.29 3.25
N LEU A 122 7.94 12.67 2.15
CA LEU A 122 8.04 13.21 0.82
C LEU A 122 6.64 13.54 0.30
N SER A 123 6.45 14.75 -0.18
CA SER A 123 5.18 15.22 -0.75
C SER A 123 4.81 14.49 -2.04
N ASN A 124 5.83 14.08 -2.82
CA ASN A 124 5.65 13.32 -4.06
C ASN A 124 6.12 11.89 -3.87
N ASN A 125 5.32 10.94 -4.35
CA ASN A 125 5.71 9.53 -4.34
C ASN A 125 6.77 9.26 -5.40
N LEU A 126 7.96 8.78 -4.98
CA LEU A 126 9.08 8.57 -5.89
C LEU A 126 8.82 7.46 -6.91
N ILE A 127 7.88 6.54 -6.63
CA ILE A 127 7.51 5.49 -7.60
C ILE A 127 6.64 6.06 -8.71
N ASP A 128 5.78 7.03 -8.41
CA ASP A 128 4.95 7.70 -9.41
C ASP A 128 5.80 8.54 -10.38
N GLU A 129 6.92 9.09 -9.91
CA GLU A 129 7.88 9.80 -10.76
C GLU A 129 8.68 8.89 -11.72
N ILE A 130 8.77 7.59 -11.45
CA ILE A 130 9.53 6.63 -12.27
C ILE A 130 8.66 5.66 -13.07
N LYS A 131 7.34 5.73 -12.89
CA LYS A 131 6.41 4.88 -13.65
C LYS A 131 6.36 5.34 -15.11
N THR A 132 6.37 4.38 -16.00
CA THR A 132 6.24 4.60 -17.46
C THR A 132 4.80 4.38 -17.95
N GLN A 133 3.89 3.92 -17.07
CA GLN A 133 2.51 3.65 -17.44
C GLN A 133 1.70 4.95 -17.57
N LYS A 134 1.00 5.08 -18.71
CA LYS A 134 -0.04 6.10 -18.90
C LYS A 134 -1.14 5.95 -17.84
N THR A 135 -1.73 7.05 -17.43
CA THR A 135 -2.94 7.07 -16.60
C THR A 135 -3.99 6.13 -17.21
N LEU A 136 -4.49 5.22 -16.37
CA LEU A 136 -5.62 4.37 -16.77
C LEU A 136 -6.80 5.25 -17.16
N SER A 137 -7.52 4.86 -18.21
CA SER A 137 -8.78 5.50 -18.60
C SER A 137 -9.76 5.49 -17.42
N ASN A 138 -10.50 6.58 -17.27
CA ASN A 138 -11.62 6.59 -16.34
C ASN A 138 -12.69 5.63 -16.85
N ILE A 139 -12.82 4.49 -16.17
CA ILE A 139 -13.93 3.57 -16.42
C ILE A 139 -15.10 4.08 -15.57
N PRO A 140 -16.28 4.31 -16.15
CA PRO A 140 -17.45 4.74 -15.39
C PRO A 140 -17.86 3.66 -14.38
N PHE A 141 -18.50 4.07 -13.30
CA PHE A 141 -19.16 3.14 -12.39
C PHE A 141 -20.28 2.41 -13.14
N PHE A 142 -20.51 1.16 -12.75
CA PHE A 142 -21.63 0.38 -13.24
C PHE A 142 -22.33 -0.30 -12.06
N SER A 143 -23.63 -0.50 -12.17
CA SER A 143 -24.40 -1.24 -11.17
C SER A 143 -24.67 -2.64 -11.68
N LEU A 144 -24.68 -3.60 -10.76
CA LEU A 144 -25.11 -4.96 -11.02
C LEU A 144 -26.64 -5.05 -10.89
N LYS A 145 -27.26 -6.00 -11.63
CA LYS A 145 -28.71 -6.27 -11.51
C LYS A 145 -29.05 -6.85 -10.13
N ASP A 146 -30.24 -6.55 -9.65
CA ASP A 146 -30.71 -6.98 -8.32
C ASP A 146 -30.64 -8.51 -8.12
N GLU A 147 -30.83 -9.29 -9.17
CA GLU A 147 -30.72 -10.75 -9.17
C GLU A 147 -29.32 -11.26 -8.82
N ILE A 148 -28.27 -10.44 -9.07
CA ILE A 148 -26.85 -10.80 -8.80
C ILE A 148 -26.42 -10.34 -7.41
N ILE A 149 -26.92 -9.18 -6.97
CA ILE A 149 -26.43 -8.53 -5.74
C ILE A 149 -27.07 -9.08 -4.46
N GLY A 150 -28.15 -9.85 -4.55
CA GLY A 150 -28.85 -10.49 -3.43
C GLY A 150 -29.57 -9.52 -2.47
N GLU A 151 -29.07 -8.30 -2.31
CA GLU A 151 -29.68 -7.25 -1.45
C GLU A 151 -29.52 -5.87 -2.11
N ASN A 152 -30.63 -5.14 -2.25
CA ASN A 152 -30.58 -3.80 -2.83
C ASN A 152 -29.97 -2.76 -1.86
N ASN A 153 -29.48 -1.66 -2.42
CA ASN A 153 -28.80 -0.61 -1.68
C ASN A 153 -29.70 0.07 -0.61
N LYS A 154 -31.00 0.24 -0.89
CA LYS A 154 -31.98 0.84 0.07
C LYS A 154 -32.06 -0.01 1.34
N SER A 155 -32.16 -1.34 1.20
CA SER A 155 -32.17 -2.27 2.33
C SER A 155 -30.89 -2.15 3.17
N LYS A 156 -29.72 -2.14 2.52
CA LYS A 156 -28.42 -1.96 3.19
C LYS A 156 -28.34 -0.64 3.95
N ILE A 157 -28.74 0.46 3.33
CA ILE A 157 -28.77 1.78 3.96
C ILE A 157 -29.73 1.81 5.16
N ASN A 158 -30.92 1.21 5.03
CA ASN A 158 -31.86 1.12 6.15
C ASN A 158 -31.31 0.34 7.34
N LYS A 159 -30.57 -0.75 7.09
CA LYS A 159 -29.87 -1.49 8.15
C LYS A 159 -28.83 -0.60 8.86
N ILE A 160 -28.07 0.19 8.11
CA ILE A 160 -27.09 1.14 8.66
C ILE A 160 -27.79 2.21 9.49
N ILE A 161 -28.88 2.80 9.01
CA ILE A 161 -29.68 3.80 9.74
C ILE A 161 -30.18 3.22 11.06
N ASN A 162 -30.75 2.01 11.06
CA ASN A 162 -31.23 1.35 12.25
C ASN A 162 -30.10 1.08 13.25
N TYR A 163 -28.92 0.69 12.77
CA TYR A 163 -27.74 0.50 13.60
C TYR A 163 -27.27 1.81 14.24
N LEU A 164 -27.23 2.90 13.46
CA LEU A 164 -26.88 4.23 13.97
C LEU A 164 -27.83 4.70 15.05
N LYS A 165 -29.15 4.60 14.82
CA LYS A 165 -30.18 4.94 15.81
C LYS A 165 -30.01 4.15 17.11
N LYS A 166 -29.79 2.84 17.03
CA LYS A 166 -29.54 1.98 18.19
C LYS A 166 -28.31 2.41 19.00
N ASN A 167 -27.30 2.90 18.33
CA ASN A 167 -26.05 3.33 18.96
C ASN A 167 -26.00 4.85 19.25
N LYS A 168 -27.11 5.57 19.09
CA LYS A 168 -27.21 7.02 19.29
C LYS A 168 -26.15 7.81 18.52
N ALA A 169 -25.89 7.38 17.27
CA ALA A 169 -24.95 8.01 16.35
C ALA A 169 -25.72 8.62 15.18
N ASP A 170 -25.33 9.82 14.76
CA ASP A 170 -25.99 10.56 13.69
C ASP A 170 -25.32 10.31 12.33
N ASN A 171 -24.03 9.94 12.33
CA ASN A 171 -23.22 9.85 11.12
C ASN A 171 -22.36 8.59 11.13
N LEU A 172 -22.14 8.03 9.93
CA LEU A 172 -21.16 6.99 9.66
C LEU A 172 -20.22 7.47 8.55
N PHE A 173 -18.93 7.49 8.83
CA PHE A 173 -17.91 7.73 7.82
C PHE A 173 -17.40 6.42 7.24
N VAL A 174 -17.46 6.26 5.92
CA VAL A 174 -17.00 5.07 5.20
C VAL A 174 -15.86 5.49 4.29
N SER A 175 -14.64 5.03 4.55
CA SER A 175 -13.44 5.41 3.81
C SER A 175 -12.98 4.35 2.78
N ALA A 176 -13.25 3.08 3.04
CA ALA A 176 -12.83 1.99 2.17
C ALA A 176 -13.66 1.95 0.88
N PRO A 177 -13.05 2.10 -0.31
CA PRO A 177 -13.78 2.12 -1.59
C PRO A 177 -14.64 0.89 -1.83
N GLU A 178 -14.16 -0.30 -1.44
CA GLU A 178 -14.91 -1.55 -1.54
C GLU A 178 -16.16 -1.57 -0.66
N ASN A 179 -16.12 -0.96 0.51
CA ASN A 179 -17.27 -0.83 1.39
C ASN A 179 -18.30 0.15 0.80
N VAL A 180 -17.82 1.27 0.22
CA VAL A 180 -18.69 2.22 -0.49
C VAL A 180 -19.36 1.54 -1.68
N ALA A 181 -18.59 0.82 -2.50
CA ALA A 181 -19.11 0.08 -3.64
C ALA A 181 -20.16 -0.97 -3.21
N TRP A 182 -19.88 -1.72 -2.15
CA TRP A 182 -20.82 -2.70 -1.61
C TRP A 182 -22.13 -2.07 -1.10
N ILE A 183 -22.05 -0.96 -0.39
CA ILE A 183 -23.25 -0.25 0.13
C ILE A 183 -24.10 0.27 -1.02
N LEU A 184 -23.47 0.85 -2.04
CA LEU A 184 -24.15 1.51 -3.15
C LEU A 184 -24.49 0.55 -4.31
N ASN A 185 -23.98 -0.67 -4.31
CA ASN A 185 -24.10 -1.66 -5.40
C ASN A 185 -23.53 -1.14 -6.74
N ILE A 186 -22.34 -0.53 -6.69
CA ILE A 186 -21.62 0.02 -7.86
C ILE A 186 -20.24 -0.60 -8.00
#